data_b6bfd47c0ea180a3d457575e2a79ed47
#
_entry.id   b6bfd47c0ea180a3d457575e2a79ed47
#
_cell.length_a   1.000
_cell.length_b   1.000
_cell.length_c   1.000
_cell.angle_alpha   90.00
_cell.angle_beta   90.00
_cell.angle_gamma   90.00
#
_symmetry.space_group_name_H-M   'P 1'
#
loop_
_entity.id
_entity.type
_entity.pdbx_description
1 polymer ?
#
loop_
_entity_poly.entity_id
_entity_poly.type
_entity_poly.pdbx_seq_one_letter_code
_entity_poly.pdbx_strand_id
1 'polypeptide(L)'
;PASGTGKTMLMLGLLNALRRRGLAVQPFKSGPDYIDPGFHRAASGRASFNLDGWAMPPGQIAAHVRDQPPADLVLAEGSMGLFDGVARAGETGIGSSAEIAMMMGWPVLLILDVGGQAQSAAATARGFATLRPDLPFAGVVLNRVASPRHEALIREGMAEAGIRVLGALPRQGNITLPERHLGLVQAEETADLQAVLDHAGDFVGAHCDLDAITAAAASRALPEAAAPLPLPPPGARIALARDAAFSFVYPHVTAAWRRAGATILPFSPLADETPDDSADCCWLPGGYPELHAPRLAAAQGFRAAMHRFAQTRP
;
A
#
# COMPACT_ATOMS: atom_id res chain seq x y z
N PRO A 1 -2.63 -15.30 -1.26
CA PRO A 1 -3.76 -15.76 -2.08
C PRO A 1 -5.07 -15.06 -1.77
N ALA A 2 -5.25 -14.54 -0.54
CA ALA A 2 -6.48 -13.94 -0.06
C ALA A 2 -6.22 -12.84 0.97
N SER A 3 -7.26 -12.13 1.42
CA SER A 3 -7.19 -11.24 2.58
C SER A 3 -6.82 -12.04 3.83
N GLY A 4 -6.18 -11.39 4.82
CA GLY A 4 -5.79 -12.02 6.08
C GLY A 4 -4.61 -13.01 6.01
N THR A 5 -3.94 -13.16 4.86
CA THR A 5 -2.79 -14.07 4.71
C THR A 5 -1.47 -13.51 5.24
N GLY A 6 -1.43 -12.23 5.68
CA GLY A 6 -0.25 -11.58 6.24
C GLY A 6 0.53 -10.71 5.26
N LYS A 7 -0.08 -10.25 4.16
CA LYS A 7 0.56 -9.40 3.15
C LYS A 7 1.16 -8.13 3.76
N THR A 8 0.35 -7.38 4.49
CA THR A 8 0.78 -6.10 5.08
C THR A 8 1.93 -6.30 6.08
N MET A 9 1.84 -7.31 6.95
CA MET A 9 2.93 -7.63 7.89
C MET A 9 4.24 -7.97 7.15
N LEU A 10 4.18 -8.82 6.12
CA LEU A 10 5.34 -9.14 5.29
C LEU A 10 5.88 -7.89 4.58
N MET A 11 5.01 -7.08 4.00
CA MET A 11 5.40 -5.85 3.31
C MET A 11 6.12 -4.89 4.26
N LEU A 12 5.56 -4.61 5.44
CA LEU A 12 6.16 -3.73 6.43
C LEU A 12 7.51 -4.26 6.93
N GLY A 13 7.58 -5.57 7.18
CA GLY A 13 8.82 -6.22 7.58
C GLY A 13 9.90 -6.14 6.50
N LEU A 14 9.56 -6.37 5.22
CA LEU A 14 10.49 -6.22 4.10
C LEU A 14 10.97 -4.76 3.96
N LEU A 15 10.05 -3.79 3.98
CA LEU A 15 10.39 -2.37 3.88
C LEU A 15 11.34 -1.93 5.00
N ASN A 16 11.05 -2.29 6.25
CA ASN A 16 11.88 -1.94 7.39
C ASN A 16 13.25 -2.66 7.34
N ALA A 17 13.26 -3.97 7.11
CA ALA A 17 14.51 -4.75 7.09
C ALA A 17 15.45 -4.31 5.96
N LEU A 18 14.94 -4.07 4.75
CA LEU A 18 15.74 -3.62 3.61
C LEU A 18 16.24 -2.19 3.80
N ARG A 19 15.41 -1.28 4.33
CA ARG A 19 15.84 0.08 4.70
C ARG A 19 16.97 0.03 5.72
N ARG A 20 16.89 -0.81 6.74
CA ARG A 20 17.96 -1.00 7.76
C ARG A 20 19.24 -1.57 7.18
N ARG A 21 19.18 -2.26 6.03
CA ARG A 21 20.34 -2.67 5.23
C ARG A 21 20.90 -1.55 4.34
N GLY A 22 20.33 -0.35 4.39
CA GLY A 22 20.77 0.82 3.61
C GLY A 22 20.16 0.95 2.22
N LEU A 23 19.19 0.10 1.85
CA LEU A 23 18.52 0.18 0.54
C LEU A 23 17.43 1.26 0.53
N ALA A 24 17.40 2.04 -0.53
CA ALA A 24 16.28 2.94 -0.83
C ALA A 24 15.14 2.13 -1.46
N VAL A 25 14.11 1.80 -0.69
CA VAL A 25 12.99 1.00 -1.17
C VAL A 25 11.78 1.89 -1.42
N GLN A 26 11.26 1.90 -2.65
CA GLN A 26 10.05 2.64 -3.03
C GLN A 26 8.81 1.76 -2.86
N PRO A 27 7.90 2.08 -1.93
CA PRO A 27 6.66 1.33 -1.74
C PRO A 27 5.55 1.80 -2.67
N PHE A 28 4.71 0.85 -3.07
CA PHE A 28 3.42 1.08 -3.73
C PHE A 28 2.35 0.18 -3.13
N LYS A 29 1.08 0.58 -3.33
CA LYS A 29 -0.09 -0.24 -3.01
C LYS A 29 -0.91 -0.47 -4.27
N SER A 30 -1.19 -1.72 -4.61
CA SER A 30 -2.16 -2.06 -5.67
C SER A 30 -3.58 -1.73 -5.20
N GLY A 31 -4.36 -1.10 -6.08
CA GLY A 31 -5.74 -0.69 -5.77
C GLY A 31 -5.85 0.59 -4.91
N PRO A 32 -7.08 0.97 -4.54
CA PRO A 32 -7.40 2.26 -3.92
C PRO A 32 -7.27 2.28 -2.39
N ASP A 33 -6.66 1.26 -1.77
CA ASP A 33 -6.48 1.23 -0.32
C ASP A 33 -5.75 2.48 0.17
N TYR A 34 -6.31 3.06 1.21
CA TYR A 34 -5.83 4.33 1.72
C TYR A 34 -4.93 4.17 2.97
N ILE A 35 -5.16 3.16 3.80
CA ILE A 35 -4.54 3.01 5.11
C ILE A 35 -3.12 2.46 5.01
N ASP A 36 -2.94 1.37 4.24
CA ASP A 36 -1.64 0.71 4.08
C ASP A 36 -0.52 1.66 3.59
N PRO A 37 -0.76 2.63 2.67
CA PRO A 37 0.25 3.60 2.27
C PRO A 37 0.84 4.42 3.42
N GLY A 38 0.08 4.71 4.49
CA GLY A 38 0.57 5.37 5.70
C GLY A 38 1.62 4.51 6.43
N PHE A 39 1.33 3.23 6.61
CA PHE A 39 2.26 2.26 7.21
C PHE A 39 3.49 2.03 6.33
N HIS A 40 3.31 1.91 5.01
CA HIS A 40 4.43 1.79 4.06
C HIS A 40 5.40 2.98 4.19
N ARG A 41 4.84 4.20 4.29
CA ARG A 41 5.64 5.41 4.49
C ARG A 41 6.42 5.36 5.80
N ALA A 42 5.79 4.95 6.89
CA ALA A 42 6.46 4.83 8.18
C ALA A 42 7.60 3.79 8.13
N ALA A 43 7.37 2.64 7.48
CA ALA A 43 8.36 1.57 7.37
C ALA A 43 9.53 1.91 6.45
N SER A 44 9.26 2.53 5.29
CA SER A 44 10.27 2.82 4.25
C SER A 44 10.94 4.19 4.39
N GLY A 45 10.28 5.16 5.04
CA GLY A 45 10.67 6.58 5.02
C GLY A 45 10.30 7.31 3.72
N ARG A 46 9.60 6.65 2.78
CA ARG A 46 9.23 7.19 1.46
C ARG A 46 7.71 7.16 1.30
N ALA A 47 7.14 8.16 0.62
CA ALA A 47 5.72 8.16 0.32
C ALA A 47 5.33 6.92 -0.50
N SER A 48 4.24 6.27 -0.14
CA SER A 48 3.65 5.17 -0.90
C SER A 48 2.52 5.68 -1.77
N PHE A 49 2.43 5.18 -3.00
CA PHE A 49 1.45 5.60 -3.99
C PHE A 49 0.56 4.42 -4.38
N ASN A 50 -0.69 4.72 -4.69
CA ASN A 50 -1.62 3.73 -5.20
C ASN A 50 -1.39 3.48 -6.70
N LEU A 51 -1.44 2.22 -7.09
CA LEU A 51 -1.49 1.76 -8.47
C LEU A 51 -2.85 1.08 -8.67
N ASP A 52 -3.84 1.89 -9.02
CA ASP A 52 -5.22 1.43 -9.17
C ASP A 52 -5.51 1.10 -10.64
N GLY A 53 -5.37 -0.18 -11.01
CA GLY A 53 -5.60 -0.66 -12.37
C GLY A 53 -7.05 -0.56 -12.82
N TRP A 54 -8.00 -0.34 -11.90
CA TRP A 54 -9.39 -0.11 -12.29
C TRP A 54 -9.66 1.34 -12.68
N ALA A 55 -9.13 2.29 -11.92
CA ALA A 55 -9.41 3.72 -12.09
C ALA A 55 -8.35 4.49 -12.90
N MET A 56 -7.15 3.91 -13.10
CA MET A 56 -6.03 4.59 -13.73
C MET A 56 -5.64 3.92 -15.05
N PRO A 57 -5.50 4.70 -16.14
CA PRO A 57 -4.95 4.18 -17.39
C PRO A 57 -3.47 3.77 -17.23
N PRO A 58 -2.97 2.84 -18.07
CA PRO A 58 -1.61 2.32 -17.97
C PRO A 58 -0.52 3.41 -17.95
N GLY A 59 -0.67 4.46 -18.75
CA GLY A 59 0.26 5.60 -18.79
C GLY A 59 0.35 6.36 -17.48
N GLN A 60 -0.77 6.49 -16.76
CA GLN A 60 -0.80 7.13 -15.44
C GLN A 60 -0.11 6.27 -14.39
N ILE A 61 -0.37 4.97 -14.37
CA ILE A 61 0.29 4.02 -13.47
C ILE A 61 1.82 4.05 -13.70
N ALA A 62 2.24 3.99 -14.97
CA ALA A 62 3.64 4.07 -15.34
C ALA A 62 4.28 5.40 -14.91
N ALA A 63 3.57 6.52 -15.06
CA ALA A 63 4.03 7.83 -14.61
C ALA A 63 4.19 7.89 -13.08
N HIS A 64 3.26 7.32 -12.32
CA HIS A 64 3.37 7.28 -10.86
C HIS A 64 4.64 6.55 -10.40
N VAL A 65 5.05 5.49 -11.10
CA VAL A 65 6.29 4.77 -10.79
C VAL A 65 7.53 5.56 -11.25
N ARG A 66 7.51 6.12 -12.45
CA ARG A 66 8.63 6.86 -13.05
C ARG A 66 8.94 8.15 -12.31
N ASP A 67 7.91 8.86 -11.84
CA ASP A 67 8.03 10.17 -11.21
C ASP A 67 8.56 10.09 -9.76
N GLN A 68 8.80 8.87 -9.23
CA GLN A 68 9.37 8.72 -7.90
C GLN A 68 10.88 8.99 -7.91
N PRO A 69 11.44 9.48 -6.80
CA PRO A 69 12.88 9.58 -6.65
C PRO A 69 13.54 8.21 -6.88
N PRO A 70 14.80 8.18 -7.39
CA PRO A 70 15.52 6.93 -7.59
C PRO A 70 15.48 6.01 -6.36
N ALA A 71 15.35 4.72 -6.60
CA ALA A 71 15.29 3.68 -5.57
C ALA A 71 16.08 2.45 -6.03
N ASP A 72 16.65 1.72 -5.05
CA ASP A 72 17.37 0.47 -5.32
C ASP A 72 16.40 -0.68 -5.58
N LEU A 73 15.21 -0.61 -4.99
CA LEU A 73 14.16 -1.61 -5.11
C LEU A 73 12.78 -0.97 -5.06
N VAL A 74 11.86 -1.54 -5.83
CA VAL A 74 10.43 -1.23 -5.76
C VAL A 74 9.70 -2.41 -5.14
N LEU A 75 8.83 -2.15 -4.16
CA LEU A 75 7.93 -3.14 -3.57
C LEU A 75 6.48 -2.65 -3.69
N ALA A 76 5.61 -3.49 -4.25
CA ALA A 76 4.19 -3.22 -4.33
C ALA A 76 3.39 -4.25 -3.52
N GLU A 77 2.57 -3.79 -2.58
CA GLU A 77 1.65 -4.67 -1.87
C GLU A 77 0.38 -4.87 -2.70
N GLY A 78 0.01 -6.14 -2.92
CA GLY A 78 -1.24 -6.51 -3.58
C GLY A 78 -2.46 -6.31 -2.67
N SER A 79 -3.61 -6.01 -3.27
CA SER A 79 -4.91 -6.00 -2.59
C SER A 79 -5.59 -7.35 -2.71
N MET A 80 -6.35 -7.76 -1.69
CA MET A 80 -7.13 -9.01 -1.68
C MET A 80 -6.32 -10.24 -2.13
N GLY A 81 -6.90 -11.12 -2.95
CA GLY A 81 -6.19 -12.18 -3.65
C GLY A 81 -5.53 -11.67 -4.93
N LEU A 82 -4.51 -12.36 -5.41
CA LEU A 82 -3.69 -11.94 -6.54
C LEU A 82 -4.50 -11.68 -7.82
N PHE A 83 -5.52 -12.48 -8.05
CA PHE A 83 -6.39 -12.41 -9.23
C PHE A 83 -7.76 -11.81 -8.96
N ASP A 84 -8.02 -11.40 -7.70
CA ASP A 84 -9.28 -10.78 -7.33
C ASP A 84 -9.37 -9.36 -7.87
N GLY A 85 -10.55 -8.99 -8.32
CA GLY A 85 -10.87 -7.67 -8.85
C GLY A 85 -12.37 -7.41 -8.82
N VAL A 86 -12.80 -6.36 -9.48
CA VAL A 86 -14.22 -5.98 -9.55
C VAL A 86 -14.93 -6.62 -10.74
N ALA A 87 -16.26 -6.72 -10.67
CA ALA A 87 -17.07 -7.39 -11.70
C ALA A 87 -17.08 -6.68 -13.07
N ARG A 88 -16.78 -5.38 -13.12
CA ARG A 88 -16.73 -4.58 -14.36
C ARG A 88 -15.31 -4.12 -14.63
N ALA A 89 -14.84 -4.30 -15.84
CA ALA A 89 -13.55 -3.77 -16.25
C ALA A 89 -13.54 -2.22 -16.17
N GLY A 90 -12.41 -1.70 -15.68
CA GLY A 90 -12.06 -0.28 -15.68
C GLY A 90 -10.99 0.00 -16.76
N GLU A 91 -10.10 0.94 -16.45
CA GLU A 91 -9.10 1.47 -17.39
C GLU A 91 -8.04 0.45 -17.83
N THR A 92 -7.58 -0.43 -16.92
CA THR A 92 -6.51 -1.40 -17.18
C THR A 92 -7.02 -2.85 -17.15
N GLY A 93 -8.21 -3.08 -16.61
CA GLY A 93 -8.82 -4.38 -16.43
C GLY A 93 -9.74 -4.41 -15.22
N ILE A 94 -9.79 -5.53 -14.50
CA ILE A 94 -10.63 -5.67 -13.31
C ILE A 94 -9.99 -5.10 -12.02
N GLY A 95 -8.80 -4.50 -12.13
CA GLY A 95 -8.06 -3.93 -10.99
C GLY A 95 -7.36 -4.97 -10.12
N SER A 96 -7.07 -6.15 -10.64
CA SER A 96 -6.35 -7.18 -9.91
C SER A 96 -4.86 -6.83 -9.74
N SER A 97 -4.26 -7.31 -8.65
CA SER A 97 -2.81 -7.14 -8.43
C SER A 97 -1.97 -7.86 -9.49
N ALA A 98 -2.50 -8.94 -10.09
CA ALA A 98 -1.84 -9.65 -11.18
C ALA A 98 -1.71 -8.77 -12.43
N GLU A 99 -2.70 -7.97 -12.77
CA GLU A 99 -2.66 -7.05 -13.93
C GLU A 99 -1.54 -6.01 -13.76
N ILE A 100 -1.38 -5.46 -12.57
CA ILE A 100 -0.27 -4.54 -12.27
C ILE A 100 1.08 -5.27 -12.40
N ALA A 101 1.21 -6.46 -11.82
CA ALA A 101 2.45 -7.24 -11.89
C ALA A 101 2.84 -7.57 -13.34
N MET A 102 1.88 -8.00 -14.16
CA MET A 102 2.10 -8.30 -15.58
C MET A 102 2.46 -7.06 -16.39
N MET A 103 1.74 -5.95 -16.19
CA MET A 103 2.00 -4.70 -16.88
C MET A 103 3.40 -4.15 -16.58
N MET A 104 3.82 -4.20 -15.33
CA MET A 104 5.13 -3.69 -14.87
C MET A 104 6.27 -4.69 -15.07
N GLY A 105 5.95 -5.97 -15.32
CA GLY A 105 6.92 -7.05 -15.34
C GLY A 105 7.52 -7.35 -13.96
N TRP A 106 6.79 -7.02 -12.89
CA TRP A 106 7.25 -7.26 -11.52
C TRP A 106 6.95 -8.67 -11.07
N PRO A 107 7.98 -9.44 -10.65
CA PRO A 107 7.78 -10.81 -10.18
C PRO A 107 6.98 -10.85 -8.88
N VAL A 108 5.98 -11.73 -8.86
CA VAL A 108 5.10 -11.90 -7.70
C VAL A 108 5.78 -12.74 -6.63
N LEU A 109 5.94 -12.19 -5.44
CA LEU A 109 6.24 -12.90 -4.21
C LEU A 109 4.91 -13.23 -3.52
N LEU A 110 4.47 -14.50 -3.60
CA LEU A 110 3.20 -14.91 -3.04
C LEU A 110 3.35 -15.28 -1.57
N ILE A 111 2.65 -14.59 -0.66
CA ILE A 111 2.54 -15.04 0.72
C ILE A 111 1.43 -16.09 0.82
N LEU A 112 1.75 -17.25 1.36
CA LEU A 112 0.85 -18.39 1.47
C LEU A 112 0.64 -18.76 2.94
N ASP A 113 -0.59 -18.62 3.42
CA ASP A 113 -0.96 -19.14 4.72
C ASP A 113 -1.02 -20.68 4.66
N VAL A 114 -0.10 -21.31 5.39
CA VAL A 114 0.03 -22.77 5.43
C VAL A 114 -0.55 -23.37 6.72
N GLY A 115 -1.29 -22.58 7.50
CA GLY A 115 -1.98 -23.07 8.68
C GLY A 115 -3.00 -24.16 8.31
N GLY A 116 -2.70 -25.41 8.65
CA GLY A 116 -3.53 -26.57 8.31
C GLY A 116 -3.23 -27.24 6.98
N GLN A 117 -2.15 -26.86 6.27
CA GLN A 117 -1.66 -27.52 5.06
C GLN A 117 -0.21 -27.99 5.27
N ALA A 118 0.18 -29.08 4.63
CA ALA A 118 1.56 -29.51 4.51
C ALA A 118 1.96 -29.51 3.01
N GLN A 119 2.31 -30.65 2.41
CA GLN A 119 2.67 -30.72 0.98
C GLN A 119 1.58 -30.18 0.06
N SER A 120 0.28 -30.27 0.44
CA SER A 120 -0.84 -29.72 -0.34
C SER A 120 -0.75 -28.19 -0.59
N ALA A 121 0.01 -27.46 0.22
CA ALA A 121 0.29 -26.04 -0.03
C ALA A 121 0.95 -25.80 -1.39
N ALA A 122 1.72 -26.79 -1.89
CA ALA A 122 2.37 -26.74 -3.20
C ALA A 122 1.35 -26.70 -4.35
N ALA A 123 0.23 -27.40 -4.24
CA ALA A 123 -0.84 -27.34 -5.24
C ALA A 123 -1.46 -25.94 -5.35
N THR A 124 -1.66 -25.29 -4.19
CA THR A 124 -2.13 -23.89 -4.15
C THR A 124 -1.10 -22.96 -4.80
N ALA A 125 0.17 -23.04 -4.39
CA ALA A 125 1.23 -22.20 -4.94
C ALA A 125 1.37 -22.37 -6.46
N ARG A 126 1.36 -23.61 -6.95
CA ARG A 126 1.43 -23.92 -8.37
C ARG A 126 0.23 -23.38 -9.14
N GLY A 127 -0.98 -23.50 -8.59
CA GLY A 127 -2.17 -22.89 -9.19
C GLY A 127 -2.01 -21.40 -9.43
N PHE A 128 -1.52 -20.67 -8.42
CA PHE A 128 -1.23 -19.24 -8.56
C PHE A 128 -0.11 -18.92 -9.55
N ALA A 129 0.94 -19.73 -9.58
CA ALA A 129 2.07 -19.53 -10.48
C ALA A 129 1.75 -19.83 -11.96
N THR A 130 0.74 -20.66 -12.25
CA THR A 130 0.47 -21.16 -13.62
C THR A 130 -0.87 -20.72 -14.19
N LEU A 131 -1.77 -20.15 -13.38
CA LEU A 131 -3.10 -19.71 -13.85
C LEU A 131 -3.00 -18.67 -14.99
N ARG A 132 -2.00 -17.81 -14.91
CA ARG A 132 -1.66 -16.83 -15.96
C ARG A 132 -0.21 -17.08 -16.40
N PRO A 133 0.00 -17.65 -17.60
CA PRO A 133 1.34 -18.00 -18.09
C PRO A 133 2.29 -16.80 -18.25
N ASP A 134 1.73 -15.61 -18.45
CA ASP A 134 2.43 -14.34 -18.62
C ASP A 134 2.78 -13.63 -17.30
N LEU A 135 2.32 -14.17 -16.15
CA LEU A 135 2.60 -13.61 -14.84
C LEU A 135 4.04 -13.94 -14.39
N PRO A 136 4.91 -12.95 -14.20
CA PRO A 136 6.22 -13.21 -13.61
C PRO A 136 6.05 -13.66 -12.14
N PHE A 137 6.67 -14.78 -11.77
CA PHE A 137 6.52 -15.37 -10.45
C PHE A 137 7.89 -15.61 -9.81
N ALA A 138 8.15 -14.98 -8.66
CA ALA A 138 9.42 -15.08 -7.94
C ALA A 138 9.50 -16.31 -7.04
N GLY A 139 8.38 -16.67 -6.41
CA GLY A 139 8.31 -17.73 -5.42
C GLY A 139 7.30 -17.42 -4.32
N VAL A 140 7.42 -18.15 -3.21
CA VAL A 140 6.49 -18.03 -2.08
C VAL A 140 7.21 -17.67 -0.77
N VAL A 141 6.51 -16.97 0.11
CA VAL A 141 6.80 -16.90 1.55
C VAL A 141 5.70 -17.68 2.26
N LEU A 142 6.10 -18.69 3.03
CA LEU A 142 5.20 -19.50 3.85
C LEU A 142 4.86 -18.70 5.11
N ASN A 143 3.60 -18.57 5.46
CA ASN A 143 3.17 -17.91 6.69
C ASN A 143 2.44 -18.88 7.62
N ARG A 144 2.51 -18.65 8.92
CA ARG A 144 1.92 -19.49 9.98
C ARG A 144 2.47 -20.92 10.00
N VAL A 145 3.77 -21.05 9.76
CA VAL A 145 4.47 -22.34 9.89
C VAL A 145 4.45 -22.78 11.36
N ALA A 146 3.96 -24.01 11.61
CA ALA A 146 3.69 -24.48 12.97
C ALA A 146 4.94 -25.05 13.68
N SER A 147 5.89 -25.61 12.93
CA SER A 147 7.10 -26.26 13.47
C SER A 147 8.17 -26.48 12.38
N PRO A 148 9.43 -26.79 12.74
CA PRO A 148 10.46 -27.14 11.76
C PRO A 148 10.09 -28.37 10.91
N ARG A 149 9.42 -29.38 11.50
CA ARG A 149 8.93 -30.53 10.75
C ARG A 149 7.85 -30.15 9.74
N HIS A 150 6.94 -29.25 10.12
CA HIS A 150 5.92 -28.74 9.22
C HIS A 150 6.54 -27.99 8.04
N GLU A 151 7.53 -27.14 8.31
CA GLU A 151 8.28 -26.44 7.27
C GLU A 151 8.97 -27.41 6.29
N ALA A 152 9.66 -28.43 6.81
CA ALA A 152 10.35 -29.41 5.99
C ALA A 152 9.41 -30.10 5.00
N LEU A 153 8.23 -30.56 5.47
CA LEU A 153 7.23 -31.21 4.63
C LEU A 153 6.69 -30.28 3.53
N ILE A 154 6.48 -29.00 3.86
CA ILE A 154 6.00 -28.04 2.86
C ILE A 154 7.10 -27.77 1.82
N ARG A 155 8.35 -27.57 2.25
CA ARG A 155 9.49 -27.34 1.35
C ARG A 155 9.70 -28.50 0.38
N GLU A 156 9.53 -29.74 0.84
CA GLU A 156 9.57 -30.93 -0.02
C GLU A 156 8.52 -30.86 -1.12
N GLY A 157 7.25 -30.64 -0.77
CA GLY A 157 6.18 -30.49 -1.76
C GLY A 157 6.39 -29.28 -2.69
N MET A 158 6.91 -28.16 -2.18
CA MET A 158 7.24 -27.00 -3.04
C MET A 158 8.37 -27.32 -4.03
N ALA A 159 9.40 -28.06 -3.61
CA ALA A 159 10.48 -28.48 -4.48
C ALA A 159 9.99 -29.41 -5.60
N GLU A 160 9.14 -30.40 -5.29
CA GLU A 160 8.49 -31.26 -6.27
C GLU A 160 7.62 -30.48 -7.26
N ALA A 161 6.95 -29.42 -6.81
CA ALA A 161 6.17 -28.54 -7.65
C ALA A 161 7.02 -27.52 -8.46
N GLY A 162 8.33 -27.45 -8.25
CA GLY A 162 9.21 -26.46 -8.86
C GLY A 162 8.98 -25.02 -8.35
N ILE A 163 8.49 -24.87 -7.12
CA ILE A 163 8.19 -23.57 -6.50
C ILE A 163 9.31 -23.18 -5.53
N ARG A 164 9.90 -22.00 -5.73
CA ARG A 164 10.92 -21.46 -4.81
C ARG A 164 10.28 -20.97 -3.51
N VAL A 165 10.84 -21.38 -2.37
CA VAL A 165 10.47 -20.86 -1.04
C VAL A 165 11.50 -19.83 -0.62
N LEU A 166 11.12 -18.56 -0.56
CA LEU A 166 11.96 -17.41 -0.24
C LEU A 166 11.87 -16.98 1.23
N GLY A 167 11.02 -17.63 2.01
CA GLY A 167 10.91 -17.42 3.45
C GLY A 167 9.89 -18.35 4.08
N ALA A 168 10.01 -18.54 5.40
CA ALA A 168 9.10 -19.36 6.19
C ALA A 168 8.89 -18.70 7.56
N LEU A 169 7.75 -18.00 7.69
CA LEU A 169 7.39 -17.25 8.88
C LEU A 169 6.67 -18.17 9.88
N PRO A 170 7.24 -18.39 11.08
CA PRO A 170 6.58 -19.16 12.13
C PRO A 170 5.26 -18.53 12.54
N ARG A 171 4.37 -19.35 13.09
CA ARG A 171 3.13 -18.84 13.72
C ARG A 171 3.52 -18.00 14.94
N GLN A 172 3.26 -16.71 14.87
CA GLN A 172 3.44 -15.80 16.00
C GLN A 172 2.10 -15.19 16.41
N GLY A 173 1.87 -15.10 17.73
CA GLY A 173 0.70 -14.43 18.31
C GLY A 173 0.90 -12.93 18.58
N ASN A 174 2.12 -12.40 18.40
CA ASN A 174 2.51 -11.13 19.00
C ASN A 174 2.69 -9.95 18.03
N ILE A 175 2.59 -10.16 16.71
CA ILE A 175 2.61 -9.06 15.74
C ILE A 175 1.20 -8.90 15.21
N THR A 176 0.42 -8.08 15.89
CA THR A 176 -0.94 -7.73 15.45
C THR A 176 -0.95 -6.23 15.18
N LEU A 177 -1.17 -5.85 13.93
CA LEU A 177 -1.53 -4.48 13.62
C LEU A 177 -2.96 -4.26 14.11
N PRO A 178 -3.25 -3.15 14.79
CA PRO A 178 -4.60 -2.89 15.28
C PRO A 178 -5.56 -2.72 14.10
N GLU A 179 -6.66 -3.48 14.12
CA GLU A 179 -7.69 -3.47 13.07
C GLU A 179 -8.94 -2.71 13.52
N ARG A 180 -9.63 -2.09 12.57
CA ARG A 180 -10.97 -1.51 12.69
C ARG A 180 -11.92 -2.18 11.69
N HIS A 181 -13.22 -1.88 11.78
CA HIS A 181 -14.25 -2.45 10.90
C HIS A 181 -13.99 -2.28 9.39
N LEU A 182 -13.22 -1.28 8.99
CA LEU A 182 -12.87 -0.98 7.60
C LEU A 182 -11.36 -1.08 7.31
N GLY A 183 -10.61 -1.83 8.11
CA GLY A 183 -9.17 -2.02 7.91
C GLY A 183 -8.35 -1.74 9.18
N LEU A 184 -7.05 -1.41 9.00
CA LEU A 184 -6.15 -1.09 10.10
C LEU A 184 -6.49 0.27 10.74
N VAL A 185 -6.12 0.44 12.01
CA VAL A 185 -6.01 1.77 12.63
C VAL A 185 -4.95 2.55 11.87
N GLN A 186 -5.12 3.85 11.66
CA GLN A 186 -4.15 4.65 10.89
C GLN A 186 -2.76 4.62 11.52
N ALA A 187 -1.73 4.75 10.70
CA ALA A 187 -0.33 4.72 11.15
C ALA A 187 -0.06 5.81 12.20
N GLU A 188 -0.60 7.01 11.99
CA GLU A 188 -0.45 8.16 12.88
C GLU A 188 -1.15 7.98 14.25
N GLU A 189 -2.12 7.06 14.33
CA GLU A 189 -2.85 6.75 15.56
C GLU A 189 -2.29 5.52 16.30
N THR A 190 -1.36 4.78 15.66
CA THR A 190 -0.79 3.56 16.23
C THR A 190 0.27 3.91 17.26
N ALA A 191 -0.01 3.59 18.51
CA ALA A 191 0.98 3.75 19.59
C ALA A 191 2.19 2.86 19.30
N ASP A 192 3.39 3.35 19.60
CA ASP A 192 4.66 2.63 19.43
C ASP A 192 4.87 2.04 18.03
N LEU A 193 4.35 2.72 16.98
CA LEU A 193 4.44 2.27 15.60
C LEU A 193 5.87 1.86 15.21
N GLN A 194 6.88 2.63 15.61
CA GLN A 194 8.27 2.32 15.27
C GLN A 194 8.71 0.97 15.86
N ALA A 195 8.35 0.67 17.11
CA ALA A 195 8.67 -0.62 17.72
C ALA A 195 7.98 -1.79 17.01
N VAL A 196 6.73 -1.60 16.57
CA VAL A 196 6.00 -2.60 15.76
C VAL A 196 6.69 -2.84 14.43
N LEU A 197 7.13 -1.78 13.75
CA LEU A 197 7.83 -1.87 12.47
C LEU A 197 9.21 -2.53 12.62
N ASP A 198 9.95 -2.19 13.68
CA ASP A 198 11.26 -2.79 13.95
C ASP A 198 11.12 -4.27 14.26
N HIS A 199 10.12 -4.66 15.05
CA HIS A 199 9.83 -6.06 15.33
C HIS A 199 9.44 -6.83 14.06
N ALA A 200 8.60 -6.25 13.20
CA ALA A 200 8.25 -6.84 11.91
C ALA A 200 9.49 -6.99 11.00
N GLY A 201 10.38 -5.99 10.99
CA GLY A 201 11.64 -6.03 10.25
C GLY A 201 12.59 -7.13 10.74
N ASP A 202 12.76 -7.24 12.05
CA ASP A 202 13.59 -8.29 12.67
C ASP A 202 13.01 -9.69 12.37
N PHE A 203 11.70 -9.85 12.51
CA PHE A 203 11.02 -11.10 12.25
C PHE A 203 11.14 -11.54 10.79
N VAL A 204 10.85 -10.66 9.84
CA VAL A 204 11.00 -10.97 8.42
C VAL A 204 12.47 -11.18 8.04
N GLY A 205 13.38 -10.36 8.58
CA GLY A 205 14.82 -10.50 8.36
C GLY A 205 15.42 -11.82 8.85
N ALA A 206 14.86 -12.37 9.93
CA ALA A 206 15.31 -13.66 10.47
C ALA A 206 14.75 -14.88 9.72
N HIS A 207 13.62 -14.73 9.02
CA HIS A 207 12.87 -15.86 8.44
C HIS A 207 12.73 -15.82 6.91
N CYS A 208 13.21 -14.76 6.26
CA CYS A 208 13.18 -14.60 4.80
C CYS A 208 14.59 -14.42 4.23
N ASP A 209 14.84 -15.00 3.08
CA ASP A 209 16.07 -14.76 2.31
C ASP A 209 15.92 -13.42 1.55
N LEU A 210 16.33 -12.33 2.22
CA LEU A 210 16.22 -10.99 1.68
C LEU A 210 17.07 -10.78 0.42
N ASP A 211 18.19 -11.48 0.32
CA ASP A 211 19.09 -11.38 -0.84
C ASP A 211 18.47 -12.07 -2.06
N ALA A 212 17.89 -13.27 -1.86
CA ALA A 212 17.15 -13.96 -2.92
C ALA A 212 15.88 -13.21 -3.34
N ILE A 213 15.16 -12.55 -2.42
CA ILE A 213 14.01 -11.70 -2.72
C ILE A 213 14.44 -10.50 -3.56
N THR A 214 15.51 -9.82 -3.17
CA THR A 214 16.05 -8.67 -3.92
C THR A 214 16.55 -9.08 -5.30
N ALA A 215 17.28 -10.22 -5.38
CA ALA A 215 17.78 -10.74 -6.65
C ALA A 215 16.67 -11.23 -7.60
N ALA A 216 15.49 -11.55 -7.08
CA ALA A 216 14.33 -11.93 -7.89
C ALA A 216 13.63 -10.71 -8.53
N ALA A 217 13.94 -9.49 -8.11
CA ALA A 217 13.33 -8.29 -8.65
C ALA A 217 13.65 -8.11 -10.14
N ALA A 218 12.64 -7.76 -10.92
CA ALA A 218 12.75 -7.46 -12.34
C ALA A 218 11.68 -6.44 -12.74
N SER A 219 11.85 -5.82 -13.89
CA SER A 219 10.84 -4.92 -14.45
C SER A 219 10.87 -4.95 -15.98
N ARG A 220 9.80 -4.48 -16.59
CA ARG A 220 9.74 -4.18 -18.03
C ARG A 220 9.96 -2.69 -18.25
N ALA A 221 10.27 -2.32 -19.50
CA ALA A 221 10.17 -0.93 -19.92
C ALA A 221 8.75 -0.42 -19.68
N LEU A 222 8.65 0.71 -19.00
CA LEU A 222 7.35 1.30 -18.68
C LEU A 222 6.72 1.89 -19.94
N PRO A 223 5.37 1.85 -20.08
CA PRO A 223 4.70 2.54 -21.18
C PRO A 223 5.09 4.02 -21.24
N GLU A 224 5.45 4.50 -22.44
CA GLU A 224 5.84 5.90 -22.67
C GLU A 224 4.63 6.85 -22.84
N ALA A 225 3.42 6.33 -22.78
CA ALA A 225 2.22 7.13 -22.98
C ALA A 225 2.20 8.34 -22.04
N ALA A 226 1.86 9.50 -22.61
CA ALA A 226 1.62 10.71 -21.81
C ALA A 226 0.52 10.39 -20.79
N ALA A 227 0.84 10.59 -19.51
CA ALA A 227 -0.16 10.40 -18.47
C ALA A 227 -1.16 11.56 -18.55
N PRO A 228 -2.46 11.30 -18.72
CA PRO A 228 -3.45 12.34 -18.53
C PRO A 228 -3.34 12.86 -17.08
N LEU A 229 -3.61 14.14 -16.87
CA LEU A 229 -3.73 14.67 -15.52
C LEU A 229 -4.91 13.93 -14.84
N PRO A 230 -4.67 13.23 -13.74
CA PRO A 230 -5.68 12.34 -13.17
C PRO A 230 -6.93 13.10 -12.70
N LEU A 231 -6.72 14.29 -12.16
CA LEU A 231 -7.78 15.19 -11.72
C LEU A 231 -7.21 16.62 -11.76
N PRO A 232 -7.83 17.55 -12.49
CA PRO A 232 -7.38 18.93 -12.48
C PRO A 232 -7.50 19.51 -11.05
N PRO A 233 -6.60 20.43 -10.66
CA PRO A 233 -6.72 21.08 -9.37
C PRO A 233 -8.02 21.89 -9.31
N PRO A 234 -8.77 21.83 -8.19
CA PRO A 234 -10.03 22.57 -8.05
C PRO A 234 -9.83 24.10 -7.91
N GLY A 235 -8.60 24.54 -7.72
CA GLY A 235 -8.21 25.94 -7.63
C GLY A 235 -6.69 26.08 -7.69
N ALA A 236 -6.18 27.31 -7.84
CA ALA A 236 -4.75 27.58 -7.80
C ALA A 236 -4.19 27.51 -6.36
N ARG A 237 -5.00 27.83 -5.36
CA ARG A 237 -4.66 27.75 -3.93
C ARG A 237 -5.75 26.95 -3.21
N ILE A 238 -5.37 25.79 -2.70
CA ILE A 238 -6.29 24.78 -2.15
C ILE A 238 -6.07 24.69 -0.65
N ALA A 239 -7.04 25.11 0.16
CA ALA A 239 -7.06 24.81 1.58
C ALA A 239 -7.41 23.31 1.75
N LEU A 240 -6.51 22.54 2.30
CA LEU A 240 -6.67 21.10 2.48
C LEU A 240 -6.76 20.74 3.95
N ALA A 241 -7.93 20.27 4.40
CA ALA A 241 -8.06 19.73 5.75
C ALA A 241 -7.20 18.47 5.89
N ARG A 242 -6.35 18.43 6.91
CA ARG A 242 -5.44 17.31 7.13
C ARG A 242 -5.12 17.12 8.60
N ASP A 243 -5.77 16.15 9.21
CA ASP A 243 -5.53 15.67 10.58
C ASP A 243 -6.12 14.26 10.73
N ALA A 244 -6.22 13.75 11.95
CA ALA A 244 -6.76 12.41 12.21
C ALA A 244 -8.23 12.24 11.77
N ALA A 245 -9.03 13.33 11.70
CA ALA A 245 -10.39 13.27 11.20
C ALA A 245 -10.46 13.30 9.66
N PHE A 246 -9.51 13.98 9.01
CA PHE A 246 -9.48 14.21 7.57
C PHE A 246 -8.17 13.70 6.96
N SER A 247 -8.02 12.38 6.96
CA SER A 247 -6.76 11.73 6.66
C SER A 247 -6.70 11.08 5.27
N PHE A 248 -7.83 10.90 4.55
CA PHE A 248 -7.91 10.20 3.27
C PHE A 248 -7.40 11.06 2.11
N VAL A 249 -6.12 11.45 2.19
CA VAL A 249 -5.44 12.25 1.17
C VAL A 249 -4.52 11.36 0.34
N TYR A 250 -4.89 11.10 -0.89
CA TYR A 250 -4.07 10.33 -1.81
C TYR A 250 -2.83 11.12 -2.27
N PRO A 251 -1.60 10.62 -2.01
CA PRO A 251 -0.37 11.32 -2.38
C PRO A 251 -0.27 11.65 -3.87
N HIS A 252 -0.76 10.77 -4.75
CA HIS A 252 -0.73 10.98 -6.20
C HIS A 252 -1.61 12.15 -6.64
N VAL A 253 -2.75 12.39 -5.99
CA VAL A 253 -3.66 13.51 -6.29
C VAL A 253 -2.98 14.82 -5.92
N THR A 254 -2.48 14.94 -4.69
CA THR A 254 -1.82 16.16 -4.23
C THR A 254 -0.52 16.45 -5.00
N ALA A 255 0.22 15.42 -5.39
CA ALA A 255 1.39 15.57 -6.24
C ALA A 255 1.02 16.06 -7.65
N ALA A 256 -0.07 15.54 -8.24
CA ALA A 256 -0.57 16.00 -9.54
C ALA A 256 -1.01 17.47 -9.49
N TRP A 257 -1.74 17.87 -8.46
CA TRP A 257 -2.14 19.28 -8.29
C TRP A 257 -0.95 20.23 -8.17
N ARG A 258 0.08 19.85 -7.39
CA ARG A 258 1.32 20.64 -7.31
C ARG A 258 2.04 20.75 -8.66
N ARG A 259 2.14 19.65 -9.41
CA ARG A 259 2.71 19.68 -10.76
C ARG A 259 1.93 20.56 -11.73
N ALA A 260 0.61 20.64 -11.55
CA ALA A 260 -0.25 21.54 -12.30
C ALA A 260 -0.15 23.03 -11.84
N GLY A 261 0.72 23.34 -10.88
CA GLY A 261 0.97 24.69 -10.39
C GLY A 261 0.13 25.08 -9.18
N ALA A 262 -0.71 24.18 -8.63
CA ALA A 262 -1.52 24.50 -7.45
C ALA A 262 -0.69 24.51 -6.17
N THR A 263 -0.99 25.47 -5.30
CA THR A 263 -0.47 25.55 -3.93
C THR A 263 -1.43 24.88 -2.97
N ILE A 264 -0.94 23.92 -2.18
CA ILE A 264 -1.75 23.24 -1.15
C ILE A 264 -1.42 23.84 0.21
N LEU A 265 -2.43 24.33 0.88
CA LEU A 265 -2.39 25.00 2.20
C LEU A 265 -3.08 24.09 3.22
N PRO A 266 -2.32 23.22 3.93
CA PRO A 266 -2.91 22.33 4.91
C PRO A 266 -3.38 23.10 6.15
N PHE A 267 -4.48 22.65 6.75
CA PHE A 267 -4.99 23.12 8.05
C PHE A 267 -5.63 21.97 8.82
N SER A 268 -5.69 22.07 10.15
CA SER A 268 -6.26 21.06 11.05
C SER A 268 -7.58 21.52 11.66
N PRO A 269 -8.73 20.99 11.18
CA PRO A 269 -10.02 21.20 11.85
C PRO A 269 -10.05 20.79 13.31
N LEU A 270 -9.33 19.71 13.68
CA LEU A 270 -9.23 19.26 15.07
C LEU A 270 -8.44 20.21 15.97
N ALA A 271 -7.56 21.04 15.42
CA ALA A 271 -6.86 22.09 16.15
C ALA A 271 -7.60 23.44 16.13
N ASP A 272 -8.86 23.46 15.64
CA ASP A 272 -9.67 24.66 15.42
C ASP A 272 -9.02 25.67 14.44
N GLU A 273 -8.13 25.16 13.55
CA GLU A 273 -7.55 25.95 12.48
C GLU A 273 -8.58 26.22 11.39
N THR A 274 -8.41 27.35 10.69
CA THR A 274 -9.31 27.81 9.64
C THR A 274 -8.67 27.62 8.24
N PRO A 275 -9.47 27.44 7.18
CA PRO A 275 -8.94 27.56 5.82
C PRO A 275 -8.24 28.91 5.63
N ASP A 276 -7.09 28.90 4.93
CA ASP A 276 -6.37 30.13 4.61
C ASP A 276 -7.24 31.08 3.76
N ASP A 277 -7.30 32.35 4.12
CA ASP A 277 -8.12 33.34 3.42
C ASP A 277 -7.71 33.58 1.96
N SER A 278 -6.50 33.22 1.59
CA SER A 278 -6.01 33.30 0.21
C SER A 278 -6.36 32.07 -0.65
N ALA A 279 -7.00 31.06 -0.08
CA ALA A 279 -7.39 29.87 -0.81
C ALA A 279 -8.59 30.12 -1.73
N ASP A 280 -8.54 29.57 -2.95
CA ASP A 280 -9.63 29.65 -3.92
C ASP A 280 -10.74 28.66 -3.62
N CYS A 281 -10.36 27.51 -3.04
CA CYS A 281 -11.28 26.44 -2.67
C CYS A 281 -10.82 25.74 -1.39
N CYS A 282 -11.74 25.01 -0.76
CA CYS A 282 -11.48 24.18 0.40
C CYS A 282 -11.80 22.71 0.10
N TRP A 283 -10.83 21.83 0.33
CA TRP A 283 -10.99 20.39 0.17
C TRP A 283 -11.02 19.71 1.54
N LEU A 284 -12.15 19.12 1.89
CA LEU A 284 -12.32 18.26 3.05
C LEU A 284 -12.29 16.80 2.56
N PRO A 285 -11.16 16.09 2.67
CA PRO A 285 -11.07 14.69 2.25
C PRO A 285 -11.89 13.79 3.18
N GLY A 286 -12.04 12.52 2.81
CA GLY A 286 -12.55 11.50 3.71
C GLY A 286 -11.63 11.28 4.92
N GLY A 287 -12.06 10.43 5.83
CA GLY A 287 -11.36 10.09 7.05
C GLY A 287 -12.31 9.41 8.04
N TYR A 288 -12.06 9.65 9.32
CA TYR A 288 -12.92 9.18 10.40
C TYR A 288 -13.46 10.34 11.26
N PRO A 289 -14.14 11.34 10.66
CA PRO A 289 -14.64 12.52 11.40
C PRO A 289 -15.64 12.12 12.50
N GLU A 290 -16.37 11.01 12.35
CA GLU A 290 -17.30 10.47 13.35
C GLU A 290 -16.59 10.08 14.66
N LEU A 291 -15.34 9.64 14.61
CA LEU A 291 -14.55 9.32 15.81
C LEU A 291 -14.13 10.58 16.58
N HIS A 292 -14.16 11.72 15.91
CA HIS A 292 -13.74 13.02 16.43
C HIS A 292 -14.89 14.03 16.54
N ALA A 293 -16.14 13.55 16.40
CA ALA A 293 -17.33 14.41 16.34
C ALA A 293 -17.44 15.43 17.51
N PRO A 294 -17.19 15.07 18.78
CA PRO A 294 -17.23 16.05 19.88
C PRO A 294 -16.18 17.16 19.73
N ARG A 295 -14.98 16.81 19.27
CA ARG A 295 -13.89 17.80 19.09
C ARG A 295 -14.16 18.71 17.90
N LEU A 296 -14.66 18.18 16.78
CA LEU A 296 -15.08 18.96 15.63
C LEU A 296 -16.28 19.88 15.96
N ALA A 297 -17.23 19.41 16.77
CA ALA A 297 -18.34 20.23 17.24
C ALA A 297 -17.89 21.39 18.14
N ALA A 298 -16.84 21.19 18.92
CA ALA A 298 -16.25 22.23 19.78
C ALA A 298 -15.37 23.23 19.02
N ALA A 299 -14.92 22.92 17.79
CA ALA A 299 -14.06 23.75 16.95
C ALA A 299 -14.86 24.93 16.35
N GLN A 300 -15.09 25.97 17.16
CA GLN A 300 -15.95 27.10 16.80
C GLN A 300 -15.35 27.99 15.71
N GLY A 301 -14.03 28.21 15.75
CA GLY A 301 -13.27 28.96 14.74
C GLY A 301 -13.36 28.32 13.38
N PHE A 302 -13.06 27.03 13.29
CA PHE A 302 -13.19 26.22 12.07
C PHE A 302 -14.61 26.30 11.51
N ARG A 303 -15.61 26.01 12.32
CA ARG A 303 -17.01 25.99 11.88
C ARG A 303 -17.48 27.36 11.35
N ALA A 304 -17.17 28.44 12.07
CA ALA A 304 -17.53 29.79 11.63
C ALA A 304 -16.80 30.19 10.35
N ALA A 305 -15.51 29.82 10.21
CA ALA A 305 -14.75 30.07 8.99
C ALA A 305 -15.29 29.27 7.80
N MET A 306 -15.65 28.00 7.98
CA MET A 306 -16.25 27.20 6.92
C MET A 306 -17.58 27.77 6.44
N HIS A 307 -18.43 28.26 7.35
CA HIS A 307 -19.66 28.93 6.94
C HIS A 307 -19.40 30.15 6.08
N ARG A 308 -18.45 31.00 6.46
CA ARG A 308 -18.07 32.17 5.63
C ARG A 308 -17.46 31.77 4.29
N PHE A 309 -16.57 30.77 4.32
CA PHE A 309 -15.88 30.28 3.11
C PHE A 309 -16.88 29.74 2.08
N ALA A 310 -17.81 28.89 2.51
CA ALA A 310 -18.83 28.28 1.64
C ALA A 310 -19.84 29.26 1.06
N GLN A 311 -19.96 30.48 1.61
CA GLN A 311 -20.83 31.55 1.01
C GLN A 311 -20.17 32.25 -0.17
N THR A 312 -18.86 32.19 -0.29
CA THR A 312 -18.09 32.98 -1.29
C THR A 312 -17.22 32.14 -2.22
N ARG A 313 -16.95 30.89 -1.88
CA ARG A 313 -15.99 30.01 -2.56
C ARG A 313 -16.42 28.54 -2.50
N PRO A 314 -16.00 27.70 -3.47
CA PRO A 314 -16.24 26.27 -3.45
C PRO A 314 -15.39 25.50 -2.42
#